data_1ee198f6a876b817194818725f56dd7c
#
_entry.id   1ee198f6a876b817194818725f56dd7c
#
_cell.length_a   1.000
_cell.length_b   1.000
_cell.length_c   1.000
_cell.angle_alpha   90.00
_cell.angle_beta   90.00
_cell.angle_gamma   90.00
#
_symmetry.space_group_name_H-M   'P 1'
#
loop_
_entity.id
_entity.type
_entity.pdbx_description
1 polymer ?
#
loop_
_entity_poly.entity_id
_entity_poly.type
_entity_poly.pdbx_seq_one_letter_code
_entity_poly.pdbx_strand_id
1 'polypeptide(L)'
;MELTGDLSAAALEAALPGRPVRSYAALVSTDAEARAWARAGAEEGSIVVAGYQASPRGRGGLEWTVNAESLAFSLVLRPQLPAHREGWLYIVATSAVAGVVGEEARIEWPDEVRVAGTRAGAAGVHAELGPRGVDWAIVTVLLCDAPPPRAPLAARLVAAVEARYREPSIPVLAEYLRRCDTIGRRVTAQLIPLGPGGVKVTGKAVRVLTDGALVLETDDGRSIAVRPQSLGVLEPA
;
A
#
# COMPACT_ATOMS: atom_id res chain seq x y z
N MET A 1 23.38 13.64 5.37
CA MET A 1 24.01 13.27 4.08
C MET A 1 22.87 13.21 3.05
N GLU A 2 22.98 13.98 1.99
CA GLU A 2 21.96 14.04 0.94
C GLU A 2 22.05 12.81 0.04
N LEU A 3 20.91 12.36 -0.47
CA LEU A 3 20.83 11.29 -1.44
C LEU A 3 21.32 11.81 -2.81
N THR A 4 22.19 11.05 -3.44
CA THR A 4 22.71 11.31 -4.78
C THR A 4 22.12 10.34 -5.80
N GLY A 5 22.33 10.59 -7.09
CA GLY A 5 21.85 9.72 -8.15
C GLY A 5 20.41 9.99 -8.57
N ASP A 6 19.75 8.96 -9.08
CA ASP A 6 18.43 9.02 -9.74
C ASP A 6 17.24 9.26 -8.80
N LEU A 7 17.45 9.20 -7.49
CA LEU A 7 16.47 9.54 -6.45
C LEU A 7 16.91 10.78 -5.63
N SER A 8 17.89 11.56 -6.12
CA SER A 8 18.24 12.83 -5.51
C SER A 8 17.07 13.81 -5.48
N ALA A 9 17.12 14.79 -4.59
CA ALA A 9 16.08 15.84 -4.52
C ALA A 9 15.85 16.51 -5.88
N ALA A 10 16.93 16.83 -6.61
CA ALA A 10 16.85 17.43 -7.93
C ALA A 10 16.19 16.52 -8.97
N ALA A 11 16.51 15.22 -8.97
CA ALA A 11 15.90 14.27 -9.90
C ALA A 11 14.41 14.06 -9.61
N LEU A 12 14.04 14.05 -8.33
CA LEU A 12 12.64 13.92 -7.89
C LEU A 12 11.86 15.22 -8.18
N GLU A 13 12.45 16.39 -7.98
CA GLU A 13 11.81 17.66 -8.33
C GLU A 13 11.55 17.80 -9.83
N ALA A 14 12.49 17.35 -10.66
CA ALA A 14 12.31 17.31 -12.12
C ALA A 14 11.18 16.35 -12.54
N ALA A 15 11.03 15.20 -11.86
CA ALA A 15 10.00 14.21 -12.16
C ALA A 15 8.63 14.53 -11.53
N LEU A 16 8.59 15.29 -10.45
CA LEU A 16 7.43 15.61 -9.61
C LEU A 16 7.38 17.13 -9.33
N PRO A 17 7.30 17.98 -10.35
CA PRO A 17 7.41 19.43 -10.19
C PRO A 17 6.33 20.01 -9.27
N GLY A 18 6.75 20.93 -8.41
CA GLY A 18 5.87 21.66 -7.49
C GLY A 18 5.36 20.83 -6.30
N ARG A 19 5.94 19.65 -6.05
CA ARG A 19 5.57 18.82 -4.89
C ARG A 19 6.60 18.93 -3.77
N PRO A 20 6.15 18.96 -2.50
CA PRO A 20 7.06 18.84 -1.39
C PRO A 20 7.69 17.43 -1.38
N VAL A 21 9.02 17.38 -1.55
CA VAL A 21 9.78 16.14 -1.56
C VAL A 21 10.85 16.18 -0.46
N ARG A 22 10.93 15.11 0.33
CA ARG A 22 12.04 14.84 1.23
C ARG A 22 12.82 13.62 0.75
N SER A 23 14.09 13.82 0.43
CA SER A 23 15.00 12.78 -0.07
C SER A 23 16.14 12.60 0.91
N TYR A 24 16.35 11.35 1.35
CA TYR A 24 17.34 11.00 2.37
C TYR A 24 18.29 9.91 1.87
N ALA A 25 19.58 10.02 2.20
CA ALA A 25 20.51 8.93 1.93
C ALA A 25 20.16 7.67 2.73
N ALA A 26 19.73 7.85 4.00
CA ALA A 26 19.31 6.76 4.87
C ALA A 26 18.23 7.22 5.86
N LEU A 27 17.27 6.36 6.13
CA LEU A 27 16.21 6.52 7.14
C LEU A 27 15.99 5.21 7.90
N VAL A 28 15.25 5.28 8.99
CA VAL A 28 14.66 4.08 9.60
C VAL A 28 13.61 3.52 8.65
N SER A 29 12.65 4.36 8.22
CA SER A 29 11.61 3.99 7.27
C SER A 29 10.98 5.25 6.68
N THR A 30 10.66 5.22 5.38
CA THR A 30 9.93 6.32 4.72
C THR A 30 8.54 6.50 5.31
N ASP A 31 7.87 5.41 5.72
CA ASP A 31 6.58 5.46 6.42
C ASP A 31 6.66 6.24 7.73
N ALA A 32 7.66 5.96 8.59
CA ALA A 32 7.82 6.64 9.86
C ALA A 32 8.08 8.14 9.69
N GLU A 33 8.94 8.52 8.73
CA GLU A 33 9.23 9.92 8.41
C GLU A 33 8.00 10.63 7.83
N ALA A 34 7.27 9.98 6.91
CA ALA A 34 6.07 10.54 6.31
C ALA A 34 4.97 10.76 7.36
N ARG A 35 4.79 9.84 8.32
CA ARG A 35 3.86 10.02 9.44
C ARG A 35 4.25 11.20 10.33
N ALA A 36 5.52 11.33 10.66
CA ALA A 36 6.01 12.46 11.45
C ALA A 36 5.76 13.79 10.71
N TRP A 37 6.01 13.81 9.40
CA TRP A 37 5.78 14.98 8.57
C TRP A 37 4.29 15.32 8.40
N ALA A 38 3.42 14.31 8.21
CA ALA A 38 1.97 14.51 8.12
C ALA A 38 1.39 15.11 9.41
N ARG A 39 1.85 14.63 10.59
CA ARG A 39 1.49 15.22 11.90
C ARG A 39 1.96 16.67 12.05
N ALA A 40 3.10 17.01 11.46
CA ALA A 40 3.62 18.38 11.41
C ALA A 40 2.96 19.26 10.35
N GLY A 41 1.91 18.77 9.65
CA GLY A 41 1.13 19.55 8.71
C GLY A 41 1.58 19.44 7.24
N ALA A 42 2.33 18.40 6.85
CA ALA A 42 2.66 18.17 5.44
C ALA A 42 1.43 18.23 4.55
N GLU A 43 1.55 18.84 3.39
CA GLU A 43 0.48 18.96 2.41
C GLU A 43 0.19 17.59 1.75
N GLU A 44 -1.03 17.45 1.21
CA GLU A 44 -1.37 16.33 0.35
C GLU A 44 -0.41 16.28 -0.86
N GLY A 45 0.05 15.08 -1.21
CA GLY A 45 1.02 14.91 -2.29
C GLY A 45 2.48 15.03 -1.86
N SER A 46 2.76 15.32 -0.57
CA SER A 46 4.14 15.28 -0.04
C SER A 46 4.71 13.87 -0.09
N ILE A 47 5.99 13.76 -0.47
CA ILE A 47 6.64 12.47 -0.74
C ILE A 47 7.93 12.34 0.07
N VAL A 48 8.13 11.17 0.67
CA VAL A 48 9.38 10.80 1.34
C VAL A 48 10.03 9.64 0.61
N VAL A 49 11.30 9.83 0.21
CA VAL A 49 12.12 8.81 -0.46
C VAL A 49 13.42 8.61 0.32
N ALA A 50 13.95 7.40 0.32
CA ALA A 50 15.26 7.11 0.90
C ALA A 50 16.05 6.15 0.02
N GLY A 51 17.37 6.36 -0.04
CA GLY A 51 18.28 5.45 -0.70
C GLY A 51 18.50 4.14 0.08
N TYR A 52 18.40 4.23 1.40
CA TYR A 52 18.48 3.08 2.32
C TYR A 52 17.45 3.22 3.44
N GLN A 53 16.82 2.12 3.81
CA GLN A 53 15.92 2.03 4.95
C GLN A 53 16.39 0.90 5.90
N ALA A 54 16.62 1.25 7.17
CA ALA A 54 17.08 0.28 8.17
C ALA A 54 15.98 -0.69 8.61
N SER A 55 14.70 -0.26 8.55
CA SER A 55 13.55 -1.05 8.94
C SER A 55 12.32 -0.62 8.13
N PRO A 56 12.30 -0.91 6.80
CA PRO A 56 11.19 -0.54 5.94
C PRO A 56 9.91 -1.26 6.38
N ARG A 57 8.78 -0.54 6.37
CA ARG A 57 7.51 -1.03 6.90
C ARG A 57 6.41 -0.99 5.86
N GLY A 58 5.61 -2.05 5.87
CA GLY A 58 4.40 -2.19 5.07
C GLY A 58 3.13 -2.17 5.91
N ARG A 59 2.13 -2.94 5.47
CA ARG A 59 0.84 -3.08 6.13
C ARG A 59 1.00 -3.51 7.60
N GLY A 60 0.24 -2.86 8.48
CA GLY A 60 0.24 -3.18 9.92
C GLY A 60 1.61 -3.03 10.61
N GLY A 61 2.57 -2.30 9.99
CA GLY A 61 3.93 -2.19 10.50
C GLY A 61 4.81 -3.42 10.24
N LEU A 62 4.35 -4.38 9.43
CA LEU A 62 5.12 -5.56 9.04
C LEU A 62 6.36 -5.16 8.24
N GLU A 63 7.45 -5.86 8.49
CA GLU A 63 8.73 -5.56 7.85
C GLU A 63 8.73 -5.96 6.37
N TRP A 64 9.28 -5.08 5.54
CA TRP A 64 9.57 -5.36 4.14
C TRP A 64 11.05 -5.60 3.92
N THR A 65 11.37 -6.39 2.90
CA THR A 65 12.72 -6.47 2.36
C THR A 65 12.84 -5.48 1.21
N VAL A 66 13.75 -4.51 1.35
CA VAL A 66 14.08 -3.51 0.32
C VAL A 66 15.56 -3.62 0.04
N ASN A 67 15.93 -3.75 -1.22
CA ASN A 67 17.31 -3.84 -1.69
C ASN A 67 17.67 -2.64 -2.59
N ALA A 68 18.88 -2.61 -3.13
CA ALA A 68 19.38 -1.51 -3.97
C ALA A 68 18.62 -1.38 -5.32
N GLU A 69 17.98 -2.45 -5.78
CA GLU A 69 17.20 -2.48 -7.03
C GLU A 69 15.72 -2.14 -6.81
N SER A 70 15.30 -2.01 -5.55
CA SER A 70 13.94 -1.66 -5.21
C SER A 70 13.70 -0.16 -5.27
N LEU A 71 12.45 0.23 -5.52
CA LEU A 71 11.95 1.57 -5.26
C LEU A 71 10.93 1.52 -4.14
N ALA A 72 11.22 2.20 -3.03
CA ALA A 72 10.28 2.36 -1.93
C ALA A 72 10.16 3.83 -1.53
N PHE A 73 8.93 4.32 -1.43
CA PHE A 73 8.62 5.69 -1.01
C PHE A 73 7.29 5.75 -0.27
N SER A 74 7.06 6.86 0.42
CA SER A 74 5.79 7.12 1.12
C SER A 74 5.18 8.44 0.66
N LEU A 75 3.87 8.41 0.38
CA LEU A 75 3.04 9.50 -0.10
C LEU A 75 2.04 9.92 0.99
N VAL A 76 1.96 11.21 1.28
CA VAL A 76 0.96 11.79 2.19
C VAL A 76 -0.33 12.05 1.42
N LEU A 77 -1.45 11.55 1.93
CA LEU A 77 -2.80 11.85 1.47
C LEU A 77 -3.61 12.51 2.59
N ARG A 78 -4.59 13.34 2.22
CA ARG A 78 -5.58 13.94 3.14
C ARG A 78 -7.00 13.60 2.67
N PRO A 79 -7.38 12.30 2.76
CA PRO A 79 -8.61 11.83 2.17
C PRO A 79 -9.83 12.30 2.94
N GLN A 80 -10.89 12.67 2.21
CA GLN A 80 -12.22 12.89 2.80
C GLN A 80 -12.99 11.56 2.88
N LEU A 81 -12.46 10.62 3.68
CA LEU A 81 -13.03 9.31 3.85
C LEU A 81 -13.58 9.13 5.28
N PRO A 82 -14.78 8.55 5.44
CA PRO A 82 -15.23 8.12 6.75
C PRO A 82 -14.29 7.02 7.30
N ALA A 83 -14.11 7.00 8.62
CA ALA A 83 -13.15 6.11 9.30
C ALA A 83 -13.29 4.63 8.89
N HIS A 84 -14.53 4.14 8.75
CA HIS A 84 -14.78 2.75 8.36
C HIS A 84 -14.32 2.39 6.95
N ARG A 85 -13.97 3.38 6.12
CA ARG A 85 -13.47 3.19 4.75
C ARG A 85 -11.96 3.36 4.61
N GLU A 86 -11.20 3.42 5.68
CA GLU A 86 -9.73 3.53 5.59
C GLU A 86 -9.09 2.41 4.77
N GLY A 87 -9.64 1.19 4.83
CA GLY A 87 -9.19 0.04 4.04
C GLY A 87 -9.33 0.21 2.52
N TRP A 88 -10.17 1.16 2.06
CA TRP A 88 -10.28 1.52 0.64
C TRP A 88 -8.94 2.00 0.06
N LEU A 89 -8.09 2.63 0.87
CA LEU A 89 -6.79 3.12 0.42
C LEU A 89 -5.84 1.98 0.02
N TYR A 90 -6.02 0.76 0.56
CA TYR A 90 -5.30 -0.43 0.07
C TYR A 90 -5.70 -0.78 -1.34
N ILE A 91 -7.01 -0.75 -1.65
CA ILE A 91 -7.52 -1.02 -3.01
C ILE A 91 -6.93 -0.02 -4.00
N VAL A 92 -6.95 1.26 -3.66
CA VAL A 92 -6.38 2.34 -4.47
C VAL A 92 -4.89 2.12 -4.72
N ALA A 93 -4.11 1.95 -3.64
CA ALA A 93 -2.67 1.86 -3.72
C ALA A 93 -2.21 0.58 -4.46
N THR A 94 -2.80 -0.57 -4.13
CA THR A 94 -2.42 -1.85 -4.75
C THR A 94 -2.82 -1.92 -6.22
N SER A 95 -3.99 -1.37 -6.60
CA SER A 95 -4.39 -1.23 -8.00
C SER A 95 -3.42 -0.33 -8.78
N ALA A 96 -2.93 0.75 -8.14
CA ALA A 96 -1.96 1.64 -8.77
C ALA A 96 -0.63 0.92 -9.03
N VAL A 97 -0.12 0.19 -8.03
CA VAL A 97 1.10 -0.62 -8.19
C VAL A 97 0.91 -1.67 -9.28
N ALA A 98 -0.19 -2.42 -9.27
CA ALA A 98 -0.48 -3.44 -10.27
C ALA A 98 -0.59 -2.85 -11.69
N GLY A 99 -1.21 -1.67 -11.83
CA GLY A 99 -1.31 -0.96 -13.11
C GLY A 99 0.05 -0.51 -13.66
N VAL A 100 0.97 -0.10 -12.80
CA VAL A 100 2.34 0.30 -13.20
C VAL A 100 3.23 -0.90 -13.50
N VAL A 101 3.08 -2.01 -12.76
CA VAL A 101 3.78 -3.28 -13.02
C VAL A 101 3.38 -3.85 -14.38
N GLY A 102 2.09 -3.81 -14.73
CA GLY A 102 1.62 -4.21 -16.07
C GLY A 102 0.47 -5.21 -16.07
N GLU A 103 0.13 -5.73 -17.25
CA GLU A 103 -1.04 -6.61 -17.44
C GLU A 103 -0.90 -7.99 -16.78
N GLU A 104 0.33 -8.49 -16.65
CA GLU A 104 0.63 -9.77 -16.00
C GLU A 104 0.52 -9.69 -14.46
N ALA A 105 0.39 -8.47 -13.91
CA ALA A 105 0.29 -8.28 -12.47
C ALA A 105 -1.00 -8.91 -11.92
N ARG A 106 -0.84 -9.68 -10.85
CA ARG A 106 -1.93 -10.26 -10.05
C ARG A 106 -1.84 -9.71 -8.64
N ILE A 107 -2.98 -9.61 -7.99
CA ILE A 107 -3.08 -9.07 -6.64
C ILE A 107 -3.38 -10.23 -5.67
N GLU A 108 -2.54 -10.35 -4.66
CA GLU A 108 -2.86 -11.11 -3.47
C GLU A 108 -3.36 -10.13 -2.41
N TRP A 109 -4.65 -10.27 -2.06
CA TRP A 109 -5.31 -9.36 -1.13
C TRP A 109 -4.58 -9.31 0.21
N PRO A 110 -4.42 -8.13 0.84
CA PRO A 110 -4.94 -6.84 0.40
C PRO A 110 -3.93 -6.01 -0.40
N ASP A 111 -2.64 -6.31 -0.34
CA ASP A 111 -1.57 -5.33 -0.54
C ASP A 111 -0.39 -5.83 -1.39
N GLU A 112 -0.36 -7.10 -1.79
CA GLU A 112 0.74 -7.63 -2.60
C GLU A 112 0.40 -7.68 -4.09
N VAL A 113 1.39 -7.31 -4.91
CA VAL A 113 1.35 -7.45 -6.36
C VAL A 113 2.39 -8.48 -6.79
N ARG A 114 1.96 -9.47 -7.57
CA ARG A 114 2.79 -10.59 -8.03
C ARG A 114 2.80 -10.70 -9.56
N VAL A 115 3.92 -11.14 -10.10
CA VAL A 115 4.07 -11.55 -11.50
C VAL A 115 4.64 -12.97 -11.50
N ALA A 116 3.98 -13.89 -12.19
CA ALA A 116 4.36 -15.31 -12.21
C ALA A 116 4.63 -15.91 -10.82
N GLY A 117 3.81 -15.53 -9.82
CA GLY A 117 3.92 -16.01 -8.44
C GLY A 117 4.98 -15.31 -7.58
N THR A 118 5.87 -14.50 -8.18
CA THR A 118 6.90 -13.74 -7.47
C THR A 118 6.37 -12.35 -7.09
N ARG A 119 6.69 -11.87 -5.88
CA ARG A 119 6.34 -10.50 -5.46
C ARG A 119 7.05 -9.49 -6.37
N ALA A 120 6.28 -8.69 -7.09
CA ALA A 120 6.77 -7.59 -7.92
C ALA A 120 6.61 -6.23 -7.21
N GLY A 121 5.68 -6.12 -6.27
CA GLY A 121 5.48 -4.92 -5.49
C GLY A 121 4.49 -5.12 -4.35
N ALA A 122 4.33 -4.09 -3.54
CA ALA A 122 3.39 -4.05 -2.43
C ALA A 122 2.96 -2.62 -2.09
N ALA A 123 1.86 -2.50 -1.35
CA ALA A 123 1.40 -1.23 -0.79
C ALA A 123 1.17 -1.36 0.72
N GLY A 124 1.60 -0.36 1.49
CA GLY A 124 1.26 -0.21 2.90
C GLY A 124 0.39 1.03 3.08
N VAL A 125 -0.54 0.98 4.02
CA VAL A 125 -1.37 2.13 4.39
C VAL A 125 -1.36 2.31 5.89
N HIS A 126 -1.12 3.55 6.32
CA HIS A 126 -1.37 4.00 7.68
C HIS A 126 -2.36 5.17 7.62
N ALA A 127 -3.46 5.08 8.34
CA ALA A 127 -4.46 6.14 8.44
C ALA A 127 -4.53 6.67 9.88
N GLU A 128 -4.51 8.00 10.00
CA GLU A 128 -4.81 8.68 11.27
C GLU A 128 -6.27 9.08 11.26
N LEU A 129 -6.99 8.65 12.29
CA LEU A 129 -8.43 8.90 12.42
C LEU A 129 -8.67 10.12 13.29
N GLY A 130 -9.50 11.03 12.79
CA GLY A 130 -9.99 12.19 13.52
C GLY A 130 -11.50 12.15 13.72
N PRO A 131 -12.07 13.20 14.31
CA PRO A 131 -13.51 13.25 14.61
C PRO A 131 -14.44 13.15 13.41
N ARG A 132 -13.95 13.48 12.20
CA ARG A 132 -14.75 13.52 10.98
C ARG A 132 -14.45 12.38 10.01
N GLY A 133 -13.49 11.51 10.32
CA GLY A 133 -13.02 10.45 9.44
C GLY A 133 -11.51 10.32 9.43
N VAL A 134 -10.93 10.03 8.27
CA VAL A 134 -9.48 9.98 8.09
C VAL A 134 -8.93 11.40 7.97
N ASP A 135 -8.11 11.85 8.91
CA ASP A 135 -7.49 13.19 8.89
C ASP A 135 -6.34 13.24 7.87
N TRP A 136 -5.52 12.20 7.84
CA TRP A 136 -4.47 11.99 6.85
C TRP A 136 -4.13 10.50 6.75
N ALA A 137 -3.53 10.12 5.65
CA ALA A 137 -3.04 8.77 5.45
C ALA A 137 -1.66 8.79 4.78
N ILE A 138 -0.88 7.77 5.07
CA ILE A 138 0.37 7.48 4.38
C ILE A 138 0.16 6.25 3.52
N VAL A 139 0.41 6.39 2.24
CA VAL A 139 0.51 5.28 1.28
C VAL A 139 1.98 5.03 1.04
N THR A 140 2.47 3.89 1.49
CA THR A 140 3.85 3.43 1.22
C THR A 140 3.82 2.43 0.09
N VAL A 141 4.64 2.65 -0.92
CA VAL A 141 4.73 1.81 -2.12
C VAL A 141 6.09 1.14 -2.16
N LEU A 142 6.10 -0.13 -2.54
CA LEU A 142 7.29 -0.90 -2.86
C LEU A 142 7.16 -1.47 -4.28
N LEU A 143 8.18 -1.25 -5.12
CA LEU A 143 8.48 -2.08 -6.30
C LEU A 143 9.77 -2.85 -6.03
N CYS A 144 9.75 -4.16 -6.23
CA CYS A 144 10.88 -5.03 -5.91
C CYS A 144 12.00 -4.95 -6.96
N ASP A 145 11.63 -4.71 -8.21
CA ASP A 145 12.54 -4.51 -9.33
C ASP A 145 12.24 -3.15 -10.00
N ALA A 146 13.13 -2.21 -9.81
CA ALA A 146 13.00 -0.84 -10.26
C ALA A 146 14.36 -0.29 -10.75
N PRO A 147 14.79 -0.70 -11.95
CA PRO A 147 16.05 -0.23 -12.49
C PRO A 147 16.04 1.29 -12.69
N PRO A 148 17.21 1.95 -12.55
CA PRO A 148 17.33 3.38 -12.82
C PRO A 148 16.98 3.73 -14.27
N PRO A 149 16.41 4.92 -14.54
CA PRO A 149 16.12 6.00 -13.58
C PRO A 149 14.80 5.78 -12.82
N ARG A 150 14.82 5.83 -11.48
CA ARG A 150 13.66 5.55 -10.61
C ARG A 150 12.75 6.76 -10.34
N ALA A 151 13.24 8.00 -10.45
CA ALA A 151 12.39 9.18 -10.20
C ALA A 151 11.20 9.27 -11.17
N PRO A 152 11.30 9.01 -12.48
CA PRO A 152 10.14 8.94 -13.36
C PRO A 152 9.17 7.80 -13.00
N LEU A 153 9.68 6.69 -12.50
CA LEU A 153 8.86 5.56 -12.05
C LEU A 153 8.09 5.91 -10.77
N ALA A 154 8.74 6.61 -9.82
CA ALA A 154 8.06 7.17 -8.65
C ALA A 154 6.93 8.13 -9.07
N ALA A 155 7.19 9.03 -10.01
CA ALA A 155 6.18 9.96 -10.53
C ALA A 155 4.99 9.22 -11.17
N ARG A 156 5.22 8.17 -11.95
CA ARG A 156 4.15 7.34 -12.52
C ARG A 156 3.31 6.66 -11.44
N LEU A 157 3.95 6.13 -10.39
CA LEU A 157 3.24 5.50 -9.26
C LEU A 157 2.41 6.51 -8.48
N VAL A 158 2.96 7.67 -8.18
CA VAL A 158 2.23 8.77 -7.51
C VAL A 158 1.01 9.17 -8.33
N ALA A 159 1.18 9.44 -9.62
CA ALA A 159 0.08 9.78 -10.52
C ALA A 159 -0.98 8.66 -10.60
N ALA A 160 -0.55 7.40 -10.62
CA ALA A 160 -1.45 6.24 -10.63
C ALA A 160 -2.26 6.09 -9.33
N VAL A 161 -1.65 6.35 -8.17
CA VAL A 161 -2.35 6.38 -6.87
C VAL A 161 -3.37 7.50 -6.84
N GLU A 162 -2.97 8.71 -7.21
CA GLU A 162 -3.85 9.89 -7.19
C GLU A 162 -5.00 9.80 -8.19
N ALA A 163 -4.77 9.24 -9.37
CA ALA A 163 -5.84 9.01 -10.34
C ALA A 163 -6.92 8.11 -9.74
N ARG A 164 -6.54 6.93 -9.22
CA ARG A 164 -7.49 5.99 -8.61
C ARG A 164 -8.15 6.51 -7.34
N TYR A 165 -7.42 7.30 -6.59
CA TYR A 165 -7.94 7.95 -5.40
C TYR A 165 -9.07 8.94 -5.71
N ARG A 166 -8.99 9.65 -6.86
CA ARG A 166 -10.00 10.62 -7.33
C ARG A 166 -11.14 9.97 -8.12
N GLU A 167 -10.95 8.75 -8.61
CA GLU A 167 -11.98 8.04 -9.35
C GLU A 167 -13.13 7.53 -8.46
N PRO A 168 -14.33 7.34 -9.01
CA PRO A 168 -15.41 6.63 -8.33
C PRO A 168 -14.96 5.23 -7.88
N SER A 169 -15.43 4.78 -6.72
CA SER A 169 -14.95 3.51 -6.14
C SER A 169 -15.30 2.26 -6.96
N ILE A 170 -16.39 2.29 -7.73
CA ILE A 170 -16.85 1.11 -8.48
C ILE A 170 -15.86 0.68 -9.57
N PRO A 171 -15.40 1.55 -10.51
CA PRO A 171 -14.43 1.16 -11.52
C PRO A 171 -13.07 0.74 -10.92
N VAL A 172 -12.60 1.42 -9.87
CA VAL A 172 -11.33 1.06 -9.21
C VAL A 172 -11.43 -0.32 -8.54
N LEU A 173 -12.54 -0.60 -7.86
CA LEU A 173 -12.78 -1.93 -7.28
C LEU A 173 -12.90 -3.01 -8.36
N ALA A 174 -13.56 -2.72 -9.48
CA ALA A 174 -13.66 -3.66 -10.59
C ALA A 174 -12.29 -3.97 -11.21
N GLU A 175 -11.42 -2.98 -11.37
CA GLU A 175 -10.03 -3.17 -11.80
C GLU A 175 -9.26 -4.08 -10.82
N TYR A 176 -9.37 -3.77 -9.52
CA TYR A 176 -8.74 -4.57 -8.46
C TYR A 176 -9.20 -6.03 -8.50
N LEU A 177 -10.51 -6.28 -8.54
CA LEU A 177 -11.10 -7.62 -8.54
C LEU A 177 -10.70 -8.44 -9.76
N ARG A 178 -10.59 -7.82 -10.93
CA ARG A 178 -10.15 -8.50 -12.16
C ARG A 178 -8.73 -9.08 -12.02
N ARG A 179 -7.88 -8.47 -11.20
CA ARG A 179 -6.51 -8.88 -10.93
C ARG A 179 -6.35 -9.70 -9.65
N CYS A 180 -7.39 -9.79 -8.81
CA CYS A 180 -7.31 -10.37 -7.46
C CYS A 180 -7.39 -11.89 -7.51
N ASP A 181 -6.24 -12.54 -7.36
CA ASP A 181 -6.11 -14.00 -7.34
C ASP A 181 -6.57 -14.64 -6.02
N THR A 182 -6.81 -13.84 -4.97
CA THR A 182 -7.29 -14.36 -3.68
C THR A 182 -8.74 -14.82 -3.75
N ILE A 183 -9.56 -14.18 -4.59
CA ILE A 183 -10.97 -14.54 -4.76
C ILE A 183 -11.09 -15.97 -5.31
N GLY A 184 -11.98 -16.75 -4.70
CA GLY A 184 -12.22 -18.16 -5.02
C GLY A 184 -11.30 -19.14 -4.27
N ARG A 185 -10.20 -18.67 -3.68
CA ARG A 185 -9.28 -19.50 -2.90
C ARG A 185 -9.79 -19.72 -1.48
N ARG A 186 -9.40 -20.86 -0.90
CA ARG A 186 -9.53 -21.13 0.53
C ARG A 186 -8.31 -20.59 1.24
N VAL A 187 -8.53 -19.73 2.24
CA VAL A 187 -7.45 -19.02 2.95
C VAL A 187 -7.71 -18.99 4.45
N THR A 188 -6.63 -18.84 5.21
CA THR A 188 -6.66 -18.55 6.65
C THR A 188 -6.11 -17.15 6.88
N ALA A 189 -6.95 -16.26 7.40
CA ALA A 189 -6.57 -14.93 7.83
C ALA A 189 -6.22 -14.96 9.32
N GLN A 190 -4.97 -14.64 9.66
CA GLN A 190 -4.52 -14.42 11.03
C GLN A 190 -4.60 -12.93 11.33
N LEU A 191 -5.39 -12.56 12.35
CA LEU A 191 -5.62 -11.15 12.69
C LEU A 191 -4.59 -10.63 13.69
N ILE A 192 -4.36 -9.33 13.69
CA ILE A 192 -3.53 -8.63 14.68
C ILE A 192 -4.34 -8.51 16.00
N PRO A 193 -3.72 -8.76 17.17
CA PRO A 193 -2.31 -9.10 17.37
C PRO A 193 -1.99 -10.55 17.00
N LEU A 194 -0.82 -10.75 16.37
CA LEU A 194 -0.31 -12.08 16.07
C LEU A 194 0.17 -12.78 17.34
N GLY A 195 0.04 -14.10 17.39
CA GLY A 195 0.53 -14.90 18.50
C GLY A 195 -0.39 -16.08 18.83
N PRO A 196 -0.09 -16.85 19.91
CA PRO A 196 -0.84 -18.06 20.26
C PRO A 196 -2.34 -17.83 20.54
N GLY A 197 -2.72 -16.61 20.98
CA GLY A 197 -4.12 -16.21 21.21
C GLY A 197 -4.74 -15.40 20.07
N GLY A 198 -4.03 -15.25 18.94
CA GLY A 198 -4.51 -14.46 17.80
C GLY A 198 -5.73 -15.09 17.14
N VAL A 199 -6.68 -14.27 16.72
CA VAL A 199 -7.89 -14.70 16.01
C VAL A 199 -7.51 -15.19 14.62
N LYS A 200 -7.97 -16.37 14.26
CA LYS A 200 -7.85 -16.95 12.90
C LYS A 200 -9.23 -17.15 12.31
N VAL A 201 -9.37 -16.77 11.05
CA VAL A 201 -10.58 -16.96 10.25
C VAL A 201 -10.20 -17.76 9.02
N THR A 202 -10.73 -18.98 8.89
CA THR A 202 -10.51 -19.84 7.72
C THR A 202 -11.80 -19.93 6.91
N GLY A 203 -11.69 -19.76 5.60
CA GLY A 203 -12.83 -19.83 4.71
C GLY A 203 -12.49 -19.61 3.26
N LYS A 204 -13.50 -19.70 2.39
CA LYS A 204 -13.38 -19.37 0.98
C LYS A 204 -13.51 -17.85 0.79
N ALA A 205 -12.55 -17.24 0.15
CA ALA A 205 -12.60 -15.82 -0.21
C ALA A 205 -13.61 -15.61 -1.34
N VAL A 206 -14.71 -14.89 -1.09
CA VAL A 206 -15.82 -14.76 -2.05
C VAL A 206 -15.94 -13.38 -2.68
N ARG A 207 -15.57 -12.32 -1.97
CA ARG A 207 -15.62 -10.96 -2.49
C ARG A 207 -14.79 -9.99 -1.66
N VAL A 208 -14.45 -8.84 -2.25
CA VAL A 208 -13.90 -7.67 -1.54
C VAL A 208 -14.96 -6.57 -1.54
N LEU A 209 -15.16 -5.93 -0.39
CA LEU A 209 -16.12 -4.85 -0.19
C LEU A 209 -15.54 -3.49 -0.57
N THR A 210 -16.39 -2.47 -0.67
CA THR A 210 -15.98 -1.09 -1.00
C THR A 210 -15.19 -0.37 0.10
N ASP A 211 -15.09 -0.97 1.29
CA ASP A 211 -14.20 -0.55 2.37
C ASP A 211 -12.87 -1.32 2.39
N GLY A 212 -12.63 -2.16 1.38
CA GLY A 212 -11.43 -2.99 1.23
C GLY A 212 -11.47 -4.33 1.96
N ALA A 213 -12.51 -4.64 2.73
CA ALA A 213 -12.59 -5.87 3.49
C ALA A 213 -12.79 -7.11 2.60
N LEU A 214 -12.06 -8.19 2.88
CA LEU A 214 -12.25 -9.50 2.27
C LEU A 214 -13.35 -10.27 3.01
N VAL A 215 -14.32 -10.79 2.29
CA VAL A 215 -15.35 -11.66 2.85
C VAL A 215 -14.95 -13.11 2.68
N LEU A 216 -14.85 -13.81 3.81
CA LEU A 216 -14.61 -15.25 3.88
C LEU A 216 -15.91 -15.98 4.23
N GLU A 217 -16.27 -16.98 3.43
CA GLU A 217 -17.32 -17.95 3.77
C GLU A 217 -16.68 -19.14 4.50
N THR A 218 -17.04 -19.29 5.76
CA THR A 218 -16.55 -20.38 6.63
C THR A 218 -17.33 -21.66 6.40
N ASP A 219 -16.80 -22.82 6.84
CA ASP A 219 -17.42 -24.13 6.65
C ASP A 219 -18.76 -24.30 7.38
N ASP A 220 -18.99 -23.51 8.42
CA ASP A 220 -20.27 -23.46 9.14
C ASP A 220 -21.29 -22.48 8.50
N GLY A 221 -20.99 -21.99 7.30
CA GLY A 221 -21.90 -21.15 6.51
C GLY A 221 -21.96 -19.67 6.92
N ARG A 222 -21.06 -19.21 7.80
CA ARG A 222 -20.98 -17.79 8.18
C ARG A 222 -20.16 -17.01 7.17
N SER A 223 -20.53 -15.76 6.96
CA SER A 223 -19.73 -14.78 6.21
C SER A 223 -19.01 -13.84 7.19
N ILE A 224 -17.68 -13.80 7.13
CA ILE A 224 -16.85 -12.97 7.99
C ILE A 224 -16.08 -11.98 7.13
N ALA A 225 -16.20 -10.67 7.42
CA ALA A 225 -15.44 -9.62 6.75
C ALA A 225 -14.12 -9.36 7.51
N VAL A 226 -13.02 -9.57 6.84
CA VAL A 226 -11.67 -9.29 7.34
C VAL A 226 -11.18 -7.97 6.74
N ARG A 227 -10.84 -7.00 7.59
CA ARG A 227 -10.34 -5.70 7.14
C ARG A 227 -8.84 -5.73 6.90
N PRO A 228 -8.31 -5.03 5.86
CA PRO A 228 -6.88 -4.98 5.57
C PRO A 228 -6.03 -4.59 6.78
N GLN A 229 -6.43 -3.56 7.51
CA GLN A 229 -5.69 -3.05 8.66
C GLN A 229 -5.67 -4.00 9.87
N SER A 230 -6.60 -4.96 9.91
CA SER A 230 -6.66 -5.97 10.98
C SER A 230 -5.94 -7.26 10.61
N LEU A 231 -5.49 -7.41 9.36
CA LEU A 231 -4.82 -8.61 8.89
C LEU A 231 -3.34 -8.59 9.31
N GLY A 232 -2.88 -9.63 9.98
CA GLY A 232 -1.46 -9.93 10.17
C GLY A 232 -0.92 -10.73 8.99
N VAL A 233 -1.41 -11.96 8.82
CA VAL A 233 -0.95 -12.88 7.78
C VAL A 233 -2.16 -13.48 7.05
N LEU A 234 -2.03 -13.68 5.74
CA LEU A 234 -2.96 -14.46 4.91
C LEU A 234 -2.21 -15.68 4.36
N GLU A 235 -2.72 -16.86 4.63
CA GLU A 235 -2.11 -18.12 4.20
C GLU A 235 -3.12 -18.97 3.41
N PRO A 236 -2.68 -19.78 2.44
CA PRO A 236 -3.51 -20.86 1.91
C PRO A 236 -3.98 -21.79 3.03
N ALA A 237 -5.23 -22.25 2.98
CA ALA A 237 -5.80 -23.14 3.99
C ALA A 237 -5.88 -24.59 3.46
#